data_2b794263d6628bb333ed390e91f5f26f
#
_entry.id   2b794263d6628bb333ed390e91f5f26f
#
_cell.length_a   1.000
_cell.length_b   1.000
_cell.length_c   1.000
_cell.angle_alpha   90.00
_cell.angle_beta   90.00
_cell.angle_gamma   90.00
#
_symmetry.space_group_name_H-M   'P 1'
#
loop_
_entity.id
_entity.type
_entity.pdbx_description
1 polymer ?
#
loop_
_entity_poly.entity_id
_entity_poly.type
_entity_poly.pdbx_seq_one_letter_code
_entity_poly.pdbx_strand_id
1 'polypeptide(L)'
;IDQHVHLIGGGGEAGPTTRTPEVSLSRLTEAGITTVVGLLGTDSVSRHPASLLAKTRALNEEGITAWMLTGAYHVPSPTITGSVEKDVALIDRVIGVKCAVSDHRSAAPGGNQLASMAAESRVGGLLGGKPGVSVFHMGSSKKGLQPLYDILENSDVPIGKLLPTHVNRSESLFEQALAFALKGGVIDITTSIPDPVAPAEGIARAVKAGVPLSRVTLSSDGNGSQPLFDAAGNLTGIGVAGFESLLETLQTLVNHYGFSLTDALRPLTTSVAAFLSLDGKGEIRPGNDADLLVFSADLRIEQVYARGKRMVNEGKACVKGTFEPA
;
A
#
# COMPACT_ATOMS: atom_id res chain seq x y z
N ILE A 1 5.40 3.74 -7.46
CA ILE A 1 4.00 3.75 -6.93
C ILE A 1 4.00 3.09 -5.58
N ASP A 2 3.51 3.78 -4.54
CA ASP A 2 3.32 3.20 -3.22
C ASP A 2 1.83 3.11 -2.91
N GLN A 3 1.31 1.89 -2.84
CA GLN A 3 -0.12 1.65 -2.70
C GLN A 3 -0.61 1.55 -1.24
N HIS A 4 0.28 1.76 -0.25
CA HIS A 4 -0.08 1.61 1.16
C HIS A 4 0.62 2.65 2.03
N VAL A 5 -0.01 3.85 2.16
CA VAL A 5 0.56 4.98 2.91
C VAL A 5 -0.47 5.62 3.84
N HIS A 6 -0.04 5.88 5.07
CA HIS A 6 -0.84 6.60 6.06
C HIS A 6 -0.72 8.12 5.87
N LEU A 7 -1.38 8.68 4.83
CA LEU A 7 -1.23 10.09 4.42
C LEU A 7 -1.55 11.10 5.52
N ILE A 8 -2.55 10.80 6.35
CA ILE A 8 -2.92 11.64 7.51
C ILE A 8 -2.37 11.09 8.83
N GLY A 9 -1.34 10.26 8.74
CA GLY A 9 -0.73 9.59 9.87
C GLY A 9 -1.43 8.29 10.26
N GLY A 10 -0.69 7.44 10.95
CA GLY A 10 -1.12 6.23 11.61
C GLY A 10 -0.88 6.31 13.13
N GLY A 11 -0.76 5.15 13.77
CA GLY A 11 -0.49 5.06 15.20
C GLY A 11 -1.68 5.38 16.08
N GLY A 12 -1.40 5.67 17.34
CA GLY A 12 -2.39 5.92 18.37
C GLY A 12 -2.65 4.70 19.27
N GLU A 13 -2.13 3.53 18.93
CA GLU A 13 -2.38 2.28 19.65
C GLU A 13 -1.79 2.25 21.07
N ALA A 14 -0.78 3.08 21.34
CA ALA A 14 -0.23 3.25 22.69
C ALA A 14 -0.63 4.58 23.33
N GLY A 15 -1.74 5.16 22.89
CA GLY A 15 -2.32 6.39 23.41
C GLY A 15 -2.08 7.61 22.51
N PRO A 16 -2.69 8.78 22.86
CA PRO A 16 -2.76 9.95 21.97
C PRO A 16 -1.40 10.50 21.53
N THR A 17 -0.35 10.30 22.31
CA THR A 17 1.01 10.80 22.02
C THR A 17 1.73 9.97 20.95
N THR A 18 1.20 8.81 20.59
CA THR A 18 1.78 7.90 19.58
C THR A 18 1.15 8.06 18.19
N ARG A 19 0.35 9.10 17.98
CA ARG A 19 -0.21 9.44 16.66
C ARG A 19 0.84 10.10 15.79
N THR A 20 1.14 9.50 14.61
CA THR A 20 2.09 10.08 13.67
C THR A 20 1.48 11.31 12.99
N PRO A 21 2.28 12.33 12.60
CA PRO A 21 1.77 13.50 11.88
C PRO A 21 1.37 13.14 10.43
N GLU A 22 0.74 14.08 9.73
CA GLU A 22 0.51 13.96 8.28
C GLU A 22 1.83 13.91 7.51
N VAL A 23 1.84 13.17 6.40
CA VAL A 23 3.00 13.10 5.53
C VAL A 23 3.19 14.41 4.76
N SER A 24 4.44 14.84 4.59
CA SER A 24 4.80 15.95 3.72
C SER A 24 5.09 15.47 2.28
N LEU A 25 4.91 16.38 1.30
CA LEU A 25 5.19 16.10 -0.11
C LEU A 25 6.65 15.70 -0.33
N SER A 26 7.59 16.44 0.26
CA SER A 26 9.03 16.21 0.09
C SER A 26 9.44 14.81 0.53
N ARG A 27 8.90 14.29 1.64
CA ARG A 27 9.21 12.94 2.12
C ARG A 27 8.80 11.85 1.12
N LEU A 28 7.70 12.05 0.41
CA LEU A 28 7.26 11.11 -0.62
C LEU A 28 8.16 11.20 -1.86
N THR A 29 8.41 12.41 -2.33
CA THR A 29 9.15 12.61 -3.58
C THR A 29 10.63 12.29 -3.45
N GLU A 30 11.27 12.59 -2.32
CA GLU A 30 12.67 12.22 -2.05
C GLU A 30 12.87 10.70 -1.99
N ALA A 31 11.84 9.95 -1.56
CA ALA A 31 11.82 8.48 -1.63
C ALA A 31 11.48 7.93 -3.03
N GLY A 32 11.32 8.78 -4.06
CA GLY A 32 10.99 8.37 -5.43
C GLY A 32 9.51 8.07 -5.67
N ILE A 33 8.62 8.46 -4.76
CA ILE A 33 7.20 8.18 -4.89
C ILE A 33 6.53 9.32 -5.68
N THR A 34 5.96 8.98 -6.83
CA THR A 34 5.22 9.90 -7.71
C THR A 34 3.72 9.63 -7.71
N THR A 35 3.34 8.43 -7.30
CA THR A 35 1.94 8.01 -7.16
C THR A 35 1.76 7.29 -5.82
N VAL A 36 0.73 7.66 -5.05
CA VAL A 36 0.48 7.13 -3.71
C VAL A 36 -0.98 6.76 -3.52
N VAL A 37 -1.24 5.70 -2.73
CA VAL A 37 -2.60 5.38 -2.26
C VAL A 37 -2.67 5.53 -0.75
N GLY A 38 -3.48 6.49 -0.33
CA GLY A 38 -3.74 6.78 1.08
C GLY A 38 -4.76 5.84 1.70
N LEU A 39 -4.59 5.54 2.97
CA LEU A 39 -5.52 4.73 3.74
C LEU A 39 -5.46 5.05 5.24
N LEU A 40 -6.47 4.59 5.97
CA LEU A 40 -6.50 4.66 7.43
C LEU A 40 -5.92 3.39 8.06
N GLY A 41 -5.37 3.54 9.24
CA GLY A 41 -4.92 2.45 10.10
C GLY A 41 -5.93 2.06 11.17
N THR A 42 -5.44 1.70 12.34
CA THR A 42 -6.23 1.31 13.52
C THR A 42 -7.12 2.46 14.01
N ASP A 43 -6.60 3.68 14.02
CA ASP A 43 -7.36 4.86 14.45
C ASP A 43 -8.32 5.32 13.35
N SER A 44 -9.56 4.86 13.44
CA SER A 44 -10.70 5.38 12.67
C SER A 44 -11.71 6.13 13.55
N VAL A 45 -11.34 6.41 14.79
CA VAL A 45 -12.14 7.17 15.75
C VAL A 45 -11.82 8.67 15.65
N SER A 46 -10.54 9.01 15.60
CA SER A 46 -10.07 10.40 15.51
C SER A 46 -9.52 10.78 14.14
N ARG A 47 -9.43 9.84 13.20
CA ARG A 47 -9.11 10.03 11.79
C ARG A 47 -10.24 9.51 10.92
N HIS A 48 -10.64 10.28 9.92
CA HIS A 48 -11.81 9.99 9.10
C HIS A 48 -11.49 9.92 7.60
N PRO A 49 -12.22 9.13 6.81
CA PRO A 49 -12.06 9.10 5.35
C PRO A 49 -12.19 10.49 4.69
N ALA A 50 -13.02 11.40 5.25
CA ALA A 50 -13.14 12.76 4.74
C ALA A 50 -11.84 13.56 4.89
N SER A 51 -11.13 13.44 6.04
CA SER A 51 -9.83 14.09 6.23
C SER A 51 -8.77 13.48 5.29
N LEU A 52 -8.81 12.16 5.09
CA LEU A 52 -7.95 11.47 4.13
C LEU A 52 -8.20 11.96 2.70
N LEU A 53 -9.47 12.16 2.31
CA LEU A 53 -9.82 12.71 1.00
C LEU A 53 -9.26 14.13 0.80
N ALA A 54 -9.34 14.98 1.82
CA ALA A 54 -8.78 16.33 1.77
C ALA A 54 -7.27 16.29 1.54
N LYS A 55 -6.52 15.46 2.28
CA LYS A 55 -5.08 15.27 2.08
C LYS A 55 -4.74 14.67 0.72
N THR A 56 -5.52 13.71 0.26
CA THR A 56 -5.34 13.11 -1.08
C THR A 56 -5.48 14.16 -2.18
N ARG A 57 -6.46 15.06 -2.07
CA ARG A 57 -6.63 16.18 -3.02
C ARG A 57 -5.47 17.17 -2.93
N ALA A 58 -5.04 17.54 -1.73
CA ALA A 58 -3.91 18.43 -1.53
C ALA A 58 -2.64 17.91 -2.23
N LEU A 59 -2.28 16.63 -2.05
CA LEU A 59 -1.12 16.04 -2.71
C LEU A 59 -1.23 16.06 -4.24
N ASN A 60 -2.45 15.90 -4.81
CA ASN A 60 -2.67 16.05 -6.25
C ASN A 60 -2.43 17.49 -6.74
N GLU A 61 -2.84 18.49 -5.96
CA GLU A 61 -2.60 19.91 -6.25
C GLU A 61 -1.12 20.26 -6.09
N GLU A 62 -0.44 19.70 -5.09
CA GLU A 62 0.99 19.86 -4.83
C GLU A 62 1.87 19.23 -5.91
N GLY A 63 1.37 18.26 -6.69
CA GLY A 63 2.04 17.84 -7.92
C GLY A 63 2.30 16.35 -8.12
N ILE A 64 1.98 15.48 -7.16
CA ILE A 64 2.01 14.01 -7.35
C ILE A 64 0.62 13.46 -7.64
N THR A 65 0.53 12.19 -8.01
CA THR A 65 -0.76 11.51 -8.14
C THR A 65 -1.11 10.83 -6.81
N ALA A 66 -2.28 11.13 -6.26
CA ALA A 66 -2.74 10.51 -5.03
C ALA A 66 -4.16 9.98 -5.19
N TRP A 67 -4.37 8.76 -4.70
CA TRP A 67 -5.63 8.05 -4.57
C TRP A 67 -5.84 7.65 -3.12
N MET A 68 -7.01 7.11 -2.78
CA MET A 68 -7.26 6.60 -1.43
C MET A 68 -8.19 5.39 -1.43
N LEU A 69 -8.15 4.66 -0.33
CA LEU A 69 -9.13 3.66 0.03
C LEU A 69 -10.08 4.22 1.10
N THR A 70 -11.38 3.93 0.98
CA THR A 70 -12.31 4.13 2.09
C THR A 70 -12.19 2.99 3.11
N GLY A 71 -12.87 3.09 4.24
CA GLY A 71 -12.73 2.10 5.33
C GLY A 71 -11.51 2.35 6.21
N ALA A 72 -11.27 1.43 7.11
CA ALA A 72 -10.15 1.38 8.04
C ALA A 72 -9.97 -0.07 8.52
N TYR A 73 -9.72 -0.31 9.83
CA TYR A 73 -9.58 -1.67 10.36
C TYR A 73 -10.92 -2.38 10.60
N HIS A 74 -12.01 -1.64 10.77
CA HIS A 74 -13.30 -2.16 11.19
C HIS A 74 -14.27 -2.46 10.05
N VAL A 75 -15.19 -3.38 10.29
CA VAL A 75 -16.41 -3.62 9.51
C VAL A 75 -17.59 -3.58 10.51
N PRO A 76 -18.62 -2.75 10.29
CA PRO A 76 -18.83 -1.88 9.11
C PRO A 76 -17.75 -0.83 8.90
N SER A 77 -17.39 -0.62 7.63
CA SER A 77 -16.32 0.31 7.26
C SER A 77 -16.73 1.77 7.51
N PRO A 78 -15.86 2.62 8.11
CA PRO A 78 -16.08 4.05 8.13
C PRO A 78 -16.03 4.60 6.69
N THR A 79 -17.03 5.39 6.32
CA THR A 79 -17.22 5.90 4.96
C THR A 79 -17.57 7.39 4.98
N ILE A 80 -17.50 8.05 3.82
CA ILE A 80 -17.86 9.47 3.66
C ILE A 80 -19.37 9.60 3.35
N THR A 81 -19.89 8.70 2.52
CA THR A 81 -21.27 8.81 1.97
C THR A 81 -22.27 7.84 2.63
N GLY A 82 -21.82 7.04 3.58
CA GLY A 82 -22.65 6.07 4.28
C GLY A 82 -22.58 4.64 3.74
N SER A 83 -21.89 4.37 2.61
CA SER A 83 -21.60 3.01 2.15
C SER A 83 -20.30 2.96 1.35
N VAL A 84 -19.65 1.79 1.36
CA VAL A 84 -18.44 1.53 0.57
C VAL A 84 -18.74 1.69 -0.93
N GLU A 85 -19.87 1.16 -1.40
CA GLU A 85 -20.28 1.25 -2.79
C GLU A 85 -20.38 2.70 -3.27
N LYS A 86 -21.07 3.57 -2.49
CA LYS A 86 -21.22 4.98 -2.82
C LYS A 86 -19.90 5.74 -2.79
N ASP A 87 -19.04 5.50 -1.79
CA ASP A 87 -17.72 6.12 -1.73
C ASP A 87 -16.92 5.79 -2.98
N VAL A 88 -16.86 4.49 -3.35
CA VAL A 88 -16.11 4.05 -4.51
C VAL A 88 -16.74 4.53 -5.81
N ALA A 89 -18.08 4.53 -5.95
CA ALA A 89 -18.75 4.96 -7.17
C ALA A 89 -18.66 6.47 -7.42
N LEU A 90 -18.88 7.28 -6.37
CA LEU A 90 -19.17 8.71 -6.52
C LEU A 90 -17.99 9.64 -6.22
N ILE A 91 -16.96 9.16 -5.48
CA ILE A 91 -15.81 9.99 -5.11
C ILE A 91 -14.62 9.63 -5.99
N ASP A 92 -14.22 10.50 -6.89
CA ASP A 92 -13.20 10.25 -7.92
C ASP A 92 -11.92 9.64 -7.36
N ARG A 93 -11.47 10.07 -6.17
CA ARG A 93 -10.22 9.63 -5.57
C ARG A 93 -10.31 8.34 -4.76
N VAL A 94 -11.50 7.79 -4.56
CA VAL A 94 -11.69 6.52 -3.85
C VAL A 94 -11.70 5.37 -4.86
N ILE A 95 -10.74 4.45 -4.75
CA ILE A 95 -10.54 3.35 -5.70
C ILE A 95 -10.80 1.96 -5.11
N GLY A 96 -11.20 1.89 -3.86
CA GLY A 96 -11.45 0.64 -3.17
C GLY A 96 -11.67 0.83 -1.68
N VAL A 97 -11.63 -0.27 -0.95
CA VAL A 97 -11.84 -0.32 0.51
C VAL A 97 -10.68 -1.01 1.22
N LYS A 98 -10.40 -0.60 2.44
CA LYS A 98 -9.48 -1.27 3.37
C LYS A 98 -10.22 -1.80 4.59
N CYS A 99 -9.80 -2.99 5.07
CA CYS A 99 -10.10 -3.47 6.42
C CYS A 99 -8.92 -4.28 6.99
N ALA A 100 -9.02 -4.71 8.26
CA ALA A 100 -8.06 -5.60 8.89
C ALA A 100 -8.69 -6.95 9.21
N VAL A 101 -7.95 -8.02 8.97
CA VAL A 101 -8.35 -9.39 9.29
C VAL A 101 -7.18 -10.13 9.94
N SER A 102 -7.50 -11.18 10.70
CA SER A 102 -6.50 -11.99 11.40
C SER A 102 -5.56 -11.18 12.32
N ASP A 103 -6.05 -10.04 12.83
CA ASP A 103 -5.32 -9.10 13.69
C ASP A 103 -6.11 -8.84 14.98
N HIS A 104 -5.39 -8.68 16.09
CA HIS A 104 -6.00 -8.40 17.41
C HIS A 104 -6.68 -7.02 17.48
N ARG A 105 -6.35 -6.11 16.56
CA ARG A 105 -6.96 -4.78 16.41
C ARG A 105 -8.16 -4.78 15.46
N SER A 106 -8.44 -5.91 14.81
CA SER A 106 -9.61 -6.08 13.94
C SER A 106 -10.87 -6.27 14.78
N ALA A 107 -12.01 -5.84 14.25
CA ALA A 107 -13.33 -6.13 14.82
C ALA A 107 -13.76 -7.60 14.65
N ALA A 108 -12.87 -8.47 14.18
CA ALA A 108 -13.11 -9.90 13.91
C ALA A 108 -14.38 -10.13 13.04
N PRO A 109 -14.54 -9.46 11.89
CA PRO A 109 -15.72 -9.59 11.06
C PRO A 109 -15.91 -11.02 10.57
N GLY A 110 -17.17 -11.45 10.44
CA GLY A 110 -17.51 -12.75 9.86
C GLY A 110 -17.35 -12.76 8.33
N GLY A 111 -17.26 -13.96 7.75
CA GLY A 111 -17.08 -14.13 6.30
C GLY A 111 -18.13 -13.40 5.45
N ASN A 112 -19.41 -13.45 5.84
CA ASN A 112 -20.48 -12.74 5.14
C ASN A 112 -20.33 -11.21 5.18
N GLN A 113 -19.85 -10.65 6.29
CA GLN A 113 -19.61 -9.21 6.40
C GLN A 113 -18.45 -8.77 5.50
N LEU A 114 -17.39 -9.56 5.44
CA LEU A 114 -16.26 -9.32 4.54
C LEU A 114 -16.66 -9.47 3.07
N ALA A 115 -17.45 -10.49 2.76
CA ALA A 115 -17.97 -10.73 1.42
C ALA A 115 -18.86 -9.57 0.93
N SER A 116 -19.76 -9.08 1.78
CA SER A 116 -20.60 -7.91 1.50
C SER A 116 -19.77 -6.67 1.24
N MET A 117 -18.81 -6.36 2.12
CA MET A 117 -17.91 -5.20 1.96
C MET A 117 -17.10 -5.28 0.65
N ALA A 118 -16.56 -6.45 0.31
CA ALA A 118 -15.79 -6.63 -0.92
C ALA A 118 -16.68 -6.53 -2.17
N ALA A 119 -17.91 -7.03 -2.11
CA ALA A 119 -18.90 -6.89 -3.17
C ALA A 119 -19.32 -5.43 -3.37
N GLU A 120 -19.58 -4.68 -2.31
CA GLU A 120 -19.85 -3.24 -2.38
C GLU A 120 -18.70 -2.47 -3.06
N SER A 121 -17.45 -2.77 -2.68
CA SER A 121 -16.28 -2.15 -3.32
C SER A 121 -16.22 -2.46 -4.82
N ARG A 122 -16.45 -3.73 -5.18
CA ARG A 122 -16.47 -4.16 -6.59
C ARG A 122 -17.58 -3.49 -7.39
N VAL A 123 -18.81 -3.47 -6.87
CA VAL A 123 -19.96 -2.84 -7.56
C VAL A 123 -19.73 -1.34 -7.71
N GLY A 124 -19.28 -0.67 -6.65
CA GLY A 124 -18.89 0.74 -6.71
C GLY A 124 -17.81 1.01 -7.76
N GLY A 125 -16.84 0.11 -7.90
CA GLY A 125 -15.84 0.16 -8.95
C GLY A 125 -16.42 0.06 -10.36
N LEU A 126 -17.33 -0.88 -10.58
CA LEU A 126 -18.03 -1.04 -11.87
C LEU A 126 -18.84 0.21 -12.25
N LEU A 127 -19.58 0.77 -11.28
CA LEU A 127 -20.40 1.96 -11.50
C LEU A 127 -19.56 3.23 -11.71
N GLY A 128 -18.41 3.33 -11.02
CA GLY A 128 -17.50 4.48 -11.09
C GLY A 128 -16.40 4.38 -12.15
N GLY A 129 -16.31 3.28 -12.91
CA GLY A 129 -15.21 3.05 -13.86
C GLY A 129 -13.85 2.92 -13.17
N LYS A 130 -13.81 2.35 -11.98
CA LYS A 130 -12.63 2.24 -11.11
C LYS A 130 -12.33 0.79 -10.70
N PRO A 131 -11.13 0.48 -10.17
CA PRO A 131 -10.75 -0.90 -9.86
C PRO A 131 -11.68 -1.60 -8.85
N GLY A 132 -12.21 -0.89 -7.84
CA GLY A 132 -13.06 -1.48 -6.81
C GLY A 132 -12.37 -2.62 -6.06
N VAL A 133 -11.14 -2.39 -5.61
CA VAL A 133 -10.33 -3.38 -4.91
C VAL A 133 -10.62 -3.40 -3.41
N SER A 134 -10.32 -4.54 -2.78
CA SER A 134 -10.39 -4.69 -1.32
C SER A 134 -9.01 -5.06 -0.78
N VAL A 135 -8.45 -4.21 0.07
CA VAL A 135 -7.13 -4.36 0.67
C VAL A 135 -7.29 -4.81 2.12
N PHE A 136 -6.61 -5.88 2.48
CA PHE A 136 -6.71 -6.52 3.78
C PHE A 136 -5.39 -6.43 4.53
N HIS A 137 -5.35 -5.63 5.60
CA HIS A 137 -4.26 -5.70 6.56
C HIS A 137 -4.27 -7.09 7.22
N MET A 138 -3.22 -7.85 7.01
CA MET A 138 -3.06 -9.17 7.59
C MET A 138 -2.34 -9.07 8.92
N GLY A 139 -2.97 -9.57 9.99
CA GLY A 139 -2.33 -9.71 11.28
C GLY A 139 -1.59 -11.06 11.43
N SER A 140 -1.15 -11.34 12.67
CA SER A 140 -0.37 -12.53 13.01
C SER A 140 -1.23 -13.68 13.60
N SER A 141 -2.54 -13.64 13.43
CA SER A 141 -3.43 -14.68 13.96
C SER A 141 -3.30 -15.98 13.17
N LYS A 142 -3.54 -17.11 13.85
CA LYS A 142 -3.52 -18.46 13.26
C LYS A 142 -4.48 -18.65 12.08
N LYS A 143 -5.49 -17.78 11.92
CA LYS A 143 -6.41 -17.83 10.78
C LYS A 143 -5.75 -17.53 9.44
N GLY A 144 -4.64 -16.76 9.45
CA GLY A 144 -3.92 -16.40 8.22
C GLY A 144 -4.86 -15.85 7.16
N LEU A 145 -4.81 -16.39 5.94
CA LEU A 145 -5.63 -15.98 4.78
C LEU A 145 -7.04 -16.58 4.74
N GLN A 146 -7.46 -17.40 5.73
CA GLN A 146 -8.79 -18.01 5.72
C GLN A 146 -9.93 -16.99 5.49
N PRO A 147 -9.92 -15.78 6.12
CA PRO A 147 -10.98 -14.80 5.86
C PRO A 147 -11.12 -14.37 4.39
N LEU A 148 -10.04 -14.40 3.60
CA LEU A 148 -10.10 -14.10 2.18
C LEU A 148 -10.71 -15.27 1.38
N TYR A 149 -10.43 -16.51 1.77
CA TYR A 149 -11.09 -17.67 1.18
C TYR A 149 -12.58 -17.69 1.53
N ASP A 150 -12.96 -17.29 2.75
CA ASP A 150 -14.37 -17.17 3.12
C ASP A 150 -15.12 -16.13 2.24
N ILE A 151 -14.45 -15.03 1.82
CA ILE A 151 -15.02 -14.09 0.85
C ILE A 151 -15.28 -14.78 -0.49
N LEU A 152 -14.30 -15.55 -0.99
CA LEU A 152 -14.42 -16.24 -2.28
C LEU A 152 -15.50 -17.34 -2.26
N GLU A 153 -15.75 -17.95 -1.11
CA GLU A 153 -16.81 -18.95 -0.94
C GLU A 153 -18.19 -18.32 -0.82
N ASN A 154 -18.29 -17.10 -0.25
CA ASN A 154 -19.55 -16.44 0.05
C ASN A 154 -19.91 -15.30 -0.91
N SER A 155 -19.14 -15.09 -1.99
CA SER A 155 -19.40 -14.04 -2.99
C SER A 155 -18.80 -14.36 -4.36
N ASP A 156 -19.26 -13.63 -5.38
CA ASP A 156 -18.71 -13.69 -6.75
C ASP A 156 -17.59 -12.65 -6.96
N VAL A 157 -16.97 -12.16 -5.89
CA VAL A 157 -15.82 -11.24 -6.00
C VAL A 157 -14.61 -12.00 -6.56
N PRO A 158 -14.02 -11.58 -7.69
CA PRO A 158 -12.85 -12.26 -8.24
C PRO A 158 -11.65 -12.18 -7.31
N ILE A 159 -10.89 -13.27 -7.20
CA ILE A 159 -9.68 -13.34 -6.37
C ILE A 159 -8.70 -12.19 -6.66
N GLY A 160 -8.58 -11.76 -7.91
CA GLY A 160 -7.71 -10.64 -8.31
C GLY A 160 -8.17 -9.26 -7.85
N LYS A 161 -9.29 -9.15 -7.12
CA LYS A 161 -9.76 -7.90 -6.49
C LYS A 161 -9.45 -7.84 -4.99
N LEU A 162 -8.90 -8.92 -4.43
CA LEU A 162 -8.52 -9.04 -3.04
C LEU A 162 -6.99 -8.92 -2.91
N LEU A 163 -6.52 -8.02 -2.06
CA LEU A 163 -5.09 -7.82 -1.79
C LEU A 163 -4.78 -8.02 -0.32
N PRO A 164 -4.28 -9.18 0.09
CA PRO A 164 -3.64 -9.30 1.40
C PRO A 164 -2.32 -8.53 1.40
N THR A 165 -2.17 -7.60 2.35
CA THR A 165 -0.92 -6.85 2.58
C THR A 165 -0.23 -7.29 3.86
N HIS A 166 1.05 -6.98 3.99
CA HIS A 166 1.91 -7.41 5.09
C HIS A 166 2.09 -8.95 5.14
N VAL A 167 2.06 -9.59 3.97
CA VAL A 167 2.11 -11.06 3.92
C VAL A 167 3.44 -11.64 4.38
N ASN A 168 4.50 -10.83 4.43
CA ASN A 168 5.82 -11.20 4.93
C ASN A 168 5.98 -11.13 6.46
N ARG A 169 4.89 -10.84 7.19
CA ARG A 169 4.88 -10.71 8.66
C ARG A 169 5.14 -12.03 9.41
N SER A 170 4.88 -13.17 8.79
CA SER A 170 5.25 -14.48 9.32
C SER A 170 5.46 -15.48 8.20
N GLU A 171 6.31 -16.49 8.45
CA GLU A 171 6.55 -17.58 7.49
C GLU A 171 5.26 -18.29 7.06
N SER A 172 4.41 -18.65 8.02
CA SER A 172 3.16 -19.35 7.75
C SER A 172 2.21 -18.50 6.89
N LEU A 173 2.13 -17.19 7.12
CA LEU A 173 1.31 -16.28 6.32
C LEU A 173 1.89 -16.14 4.92
N PHE A 174 3.19 -16.05 4.80
CA PHE A 174 3.88 -15.92 3.52
C PHE A 174 3.65 -17.14 2.61
N GLU A 175 3.80 -18.36 3.15
CA GLU A 175 3.49 -19.59 2.40
C GLU A 175 2.03 -19.65 1.94
N GLN A 176 1.07 -19.24 2.78
CA GLN A 176 -0.33 -19.12 2.38
C GLN A 176 -0.54 -18.08 1.27
N ALA A 177 0.20 -16.97 1.33
CA ALA A 177 0.14 -15.92 0.32
C ALA A 177 0.71 -16.38 -1.03
N LEU A 178 1.78 -17.16 -1.05
CA LEU A 178 2.28 -17.79 -2.29
C LEU A 178 1.21 -18.68 -2.91
N ALA A 179 0.56 -19.52 -2.11
CA ALA A 179 -0.54 -20.37 -2.60
C ALA A 179 -1.73 -19.57 -3.13
N PHE A 180 -2.04 -18.42 -2.50
CA PHE A 180 -3.09 -17.50 -2.95
C PHE A 180 -2.72 -16.86 -4.30
N ALA A 181 -1.48 -16.41 -4.46
CA ALA A 181 -0.99 -15.81 -5.69
C ALA A 181 -0.98 -16.81 -6.86
N LEU A 182 -0.60 -18.08 -6.61
CA LEU A 182 -0.64 -19.15 -7.62
C LEU A 182 -2.06 -19.47 -8.09
N LYS A 183 -3.08 -19.20 -7.27
CA LYS A 183 -4.50 -19.29 -7.65
C LYS A 183 -5.01 -18.06 -8.42
N GLY A 184 -4.14 -17.08 -8.71
CA GLY A 184 -4.48 -15.86 -9.47
C GLY A 184 -4.76 -14.64 -8.62
N GLY A 185 -4.56 -14.69 -7.30
CA GLY A 185 -4.58 -13.54 -6.41
C GLY A 185 -3.38 -12.62 -6.62
N VAL A 186 -3.43 -11.44 -6.02
CA VAL A 186 -2.29 -10.53 -5.90
C VAL A 186 -1.92 -10.43 -4.44
N ILE A 187 -0.64 -10.40 -4.13
CA ILE A 187 -0.12 -10.29 -2.75
C ILE A 187 0.77 -9.07 -2.61
N ASP A 188 0.79 -8.48 -1.41
CA ASP A 188 1.59 -7.30 -1.13
C ASP A 188 2.58 -7.55 0.01
N ILE A 189 3.85 -7.40 -0.31
CA ILE A 189 4.98 -7.51 0.62
C ILE A 189 5.31 -6.12 1.13
N THR A 190 5.38 -5.95 2.44
CA THR A 190 5.67 -4.66 3.06
C THR A 190 7.15 -4.48 3.30
N THR A 191 7.72 -3.43 2.75
CA THR A 191 9.16 -3.19 2.77
C THR A 191 9.70 -2.76 4.13
N SER A 192 8.87 -2.16 4.98
CA SER A 192 9.24 -1.78 6.36
C SER A 192 9.19 -2.93 7.37
N ILE A 193 8.83 -4.15 6.94
CA ILE A 193 8.83 -5.37 7.78
C ILE A 193 10.01 -6.24 7.37
N PRO A 194 11.14 -6.21 8.11
CA PRO A 194 12.36 -6.94 7.72
C PRO A 194 12.32 -8.44 8.06
N ASP A 195 11.56 -8.83 9.09
CA ASP A 195 11.54 -10.20 9.64
C ASP A 195 10.10 -10.70 9.84
N PRO A 196 9.86 -12.01 9.74
CA PRO A 196 10.83 -13.08 9.45
C PRO A 196 11.16 -13.26 7.96
N VAL A 197 10.37 -12.67 7.04
CA VAL A 197 10.63 -12.76 5.60
C VAL A 197 11.03 -11.39 5.09
N ALA A 198 12.32 -11.18 4.84
CA ALA A 198 12.81 -9.93 4.30
C ALA A 198 12.18 -9.63 2.92
N PRO A 199 11.84 -8.36 2.59
CA PRO A 199 11.07 -8.05 1.39
C PRO A 199 11.70 -8.55 0.09
N ALA A 200 13.00 -8.34 -0.11
CA ALA A 200 13.71 -8.83 -1.30
C ALA A 200 13.78 -10.37 -1.35
N GLU A 201 13.96 -11.03 -0.21
CA GLU A 201 13.87 -12.48 -0.09
C GLU A 201 12.47 -12.97 -0.48
N GLY A 202 11.42 -12.30 0.00
CA GLY A 202 10.05 -12.62 -0.32
C GLY A 202 9.78 -12.59 -1.83
N ILE A 203 10.27 -11.57 -2.54
CA ILE A 203 10.20 -11.51 -4.01
C ILE A 203 10.94 -12.70 -4.65
N ALA A 204 12.17 -12.97 -4.22
CA ALA A 204 12.96 -14.09 -4.77
C ALA A 204 12.28 -15.44 -4.53
N ARG A 205 11.73 -15.66 -3.33
CA ARG A 205 10.95 -16.87 -3.00
C ARG A 205 9.68 -16.98 -3.83
N ALA A 206 8.95 -15.88 -4.04
CA ALA A 206 7.74 -15.87 -4.87
C ALA A 206 8.06 -16.28 -6.31
N VAL A 207 9.09 -15.70 -6.91
CA VAL A 207 9.54 -16.08 -8.27
C VAL A 207 9.98 -17.54 -8.32
N LYS A 208 10.76 -17.99 -7.34
CA LYS A 208 11.19 -19.41 -7.24
C LYS A 208 10.01 -20.38 -7.11
N ALA A 209 8.95 -19.98 -6.43
CA ALA A 209 7.71 -20.75 -6.30
C ALA A 209 6.83 -20.72 -7.57
N GLY A 210 7.23 -19.97 -8.61
CA GLY A 210 6.49 -19.85 -9.86
C GLY A 210 5.40 -18.78 -9.86
N VAL A 211 5.37 -17.90 -8.86
CA VAL A 211 4.45 -16.76 -8.83
C VAL A 211 4.95 -15.68 -9.82
N PRO A 212 4.12 -15.26 -10.79
CA PRO A 212 4.51 -14.20 -11.71
C PRO A 212 4.70 -12.88 -10.96
N LEU A 213 5.70 -12.07 -11.33
CA LEU A 213 5.94 -10.74 -10.75
C LEU A 213 4.71 -9.82 -10.86
N SER A 214 3.86 -10.01 -11.88
CA SER A 214 2.58 -9.29 -12.02
C SER A 214 1.56 -9.59 -10.91
N ARG A 215 1.81 -10.57 -10.06
CA ARG A 215 0.97 -10.95 -8.91
C ARG A 215 1.59 -10.59 -7.56
N VAL A 216 2.72 -9.90 -7.58
CA VAL A 216 3.40 -9.44 -6.38
C VAL A 216 3.59 -7.94 -6.45
N THR A 217 3.23 -7.25 -5.37
CA THR A 217 3.46 -5.82 -5.18
C THR A 217 4.32 -5.57 -3.95
N LEU A 218 4.97 -4.42 -3.93
CA LEU A 218 5.69 -3.90 -2.78
C LEU A 218 5.04 -2.59 -2.33
N SER A 219 4.94 -2.39 -1.03
CA SER A 219 4.51 -1.14 -0.42
C SER A 219 5.31 -0.83 0.85
N SER A 220 5.37 0.45 1.24
CA SER A 220 6.16 0.85 2.40
C SER A 220 5.46 0.65 3.74
N ASP A 221 4.12 0.73 3.79
CA ASP A 221 3.34 1.02 5.02
C ASP A 221 3.78 2.35 5.66
N GLY A 222 4.27 3.25 4.81
CA GLY A 222 4.93 4.47 5.21
C GLY A 222 4.02 5.39 6.02
N ASN A 223 4.65 6.09 6.98
CA ASN A 223 3.98 6.96 7.94
C ASN A 223 3.00 6.23 8.89
N GLY A 224 2.97 4.89 8.84
CA GLY A 224 2.29 4.04 9.82
C GLY A 224 3.10 3.90 11.11
N SER A 225 2.46 3.37 12.15
CA SER A 225 3.14 3.02 13.39
C SER A 225 3.94 1.73 13.23
N GLN A 226 5.18 1.74 13.69
CA GLN A 226 6.06 0.59 13.65
C GLN A 226 6.51 0.24 15.07
N PRO A 227 6.20 -0.95 15.61
CA PRO A 227 6.68 -1.35 16.90
C PRO A 227 8.21 -1.56 16.87
N LEU A 228 8.91 -1.04 17.87
CA LEU A 228 10.33 -1.19 18.05
C LEU A 228 10.59 -2.21 19.16
N PHE A 229 11.47 -3.19 18.89
CA PHE A 229 11.81 -4.25 19.82
C PHE A 229 13.30 -4.20 20.16
N ASP A 230 13.66 -4.61 21.38
CA ASP A 230 15.05 -4.86 21.76
C ASP A 230 15.53 -6.22 21.24
N ALA A 231 16.83 -6.51 21.46
CA ALA A 231 17.44 -7.78 21.05
C ALA A 231 16.84 -9.02 21.75
N ALA A 232 16.11 -8.84 22.85
CA ALA A 232 15.40 -9.88 23.57
C ALA A 232 13.92 -10.03 23.12
N GLY A 233 13.46 -9.19 22.17
CA GLY A 233 12.10 -9.20 21.64
C GLY A 233 11.09 -8.43 22.49
N ASN A 234 11.52 -7.62 23.46
CA ASN A 234 10.62 -6.77 24.23
C ASN A 234 10.30 -5.49 23.48
N LEU A 235 9.04 -5.05 23.52
CA LEU A 235 8.62 -3.77 22.95
C LEU A 235 9.28 -2.62 23.71
N THR A 236 10.12 -1.85 23.02
CA THR A 236 10.84 -0.69 23.58
C THR A 236 10.23 0.65 23.21
N GLY A 237 9.38 0.67 22.19
CA GLY A 237 8.75 1.89 21.72
C GLY A 237 7.94 1.70 20.44
N ILE A 238 7.45 2.83 19.91
CA ILE A 238 6.77 2.89 18.62
C ILE A 238 7.48 3.91 17.76
N GLY A 239 7.98 3.47 16.61
CA GLY A 239 8.55 4.28 15.56
C GLY A 239 7.51 4.65 14.49
N VAL A 240 7.99 5.35 13.46
CA VAL A 240 7.23 5.69 12.26
C VAL A 240 7.90 4.99 11.08
N ALA A 241 7.14 4.21 10.31
CA ALA A 241 7.63 3.58 9.11
C ALA A 241 8.08 4.64 8.07
N GLY A 242 9.29 4.49 7.57
CA GLY A 242 9.85 5.34 6.52
C GLY A 242 9.47 4.83 5.12
N PHE A 243 9.95 5.55 4.11
CA PHE A 243 9.75 5.21 2.70
C PHE A 243 11.03 4.65 2.05
N GLU A 244 12.16 4.79 2.73
CA GLU A 244 13.51 4.45 2.26
C GLU A 244 13.64 2.96 1.95
N SER A 245 12.90 2.13 2.69
CA SER A 245 12.87 0.67 2.52
C SER A 245 12.43 0.20 1.13
N LEU A 246 11.68 1.04 0.36
CA LEU A 246 11.33 0.74 -1.04
C LEU A 246 12.59 0.69 -1.92
N LEU A 247 13.43 1.73 -1.80
CA LEU A 247 14.68 1.80 -2.56
C LEU A 247 15.69 0.75 -2.09
N GLU A 248 15.81 0.54 -0.79
CA GLU A 248 16.69 -0.48 -0.20
C GLU A 248 16.32 -1.89 -0.70
N THR A 249 15.02 -2.18 -0.78
CA THR A 249 14.52 -3.44 -1.33
C THR A 249 14.88 -3.58 -2.81
N LEU A 250 14.68 -2.52 -3.61
CA LEU A 250 15.07 -2.50 -5.03
C LEU A 250 16.57 -2.76 -5.20
N GLN A 251 17.42 -2.05 -4.45
CA GLN A 251 18.87 -2.23 -4.47
C GLN A 251 19.27 -3.65 -4.09
N THR A 252 18.62 -4.23 -3.07
CA THR A 252 18.89 -5.60 -2.62
C THR A 252 18.49 -6.62 -3.69
N LEU A 253 17.36 -6.45 -4.36
CA LEU A 253 16.93 -7.31 -5.47
C LEU A 253 17.96 -7.31 -6.61
N VAL A 254 18.46 -6.14 -6.98
CA VAL A 254 19.44 -6.02 -8.09
C VAL A 254 20.82 -6.52 -7.65
N ASN A 255 21.34 -6.01 -6.53
CA ASN A 255 22.75 -6.20 -6.15
C ASN A 255 23.01 -7.57 -5.47
N HIS A 256 22.01 -8.12 -4.77
CA HIS A 256 22.18 -9.35 -4.01
C HIS A 256 21.48 -10.55 -4.65
N TYR A 257 20.25 -10.36 -5.14
CA TYR A 257 19.47 -11.45 -5.76
C TYR A 257 19.66 -11.53 -7.29
N GLY A 258 20.38 -10.59 -7.92
CA GLY A 258 20.69 -10.62 -9.34
C GLY A 258 19.51 -10.39 -10.28
N PHE A 259 18.45 -9.76 -9.81
CA PHE A 259 17.33 -9.34 -10.67
C PHE A 259 17.78 -8.26 -11.65
N SER A 260 17.25 -8.30 -12.88
CA SER A 260 17.37 -7.14 -13.75
C SER A 260 16.67 -5.92 -13.10
N LEU A 261 17.17 -4.70 -13.34
CA LEU A 261 16.50 -3.50 -12.83
C LEU A 261 15.03 -3.44 -13.25
N THR A 262 14.74 -3.86 -14.49
CA THR A 262 13.38 -3.91 -15.01
C THR A 262 12.47 -4.85 -14.19
N ASP A 263 12.94 -6.05 -13.88
CA ASP A 263 12.15 -7.01 -13.10
C ASP A 263 12.01 -6.58 -11.63
N ALA A 264 13.07 -6.03 -11.04
CA ALA A 264 13.05 -5.53 -9.66
C ALA A 264 12.10 -4.33 -9.48
N LEU A 265 11.90 -3.52 -10.53
CA LEU A 265 10.95 -2.39 -10.52
C LEU A 265 9.49 -2.82 -10.68
N ARG A 266 9.19 -3.98 -11.28
CA ARG A 266 7.80 -4.38 -11.57
C ARG A 266 6.88 -4.36 -10.35
N PRO A 267 7.26 -4.91 -9.18
CA PRO A 267 6.44 -4.87 -7.98
C PRO A 267 6.17 -3.47 -7.43
N LEU A 268 6.94 -2.46 -7.86
CA LEU A 268 6.82 -1.05 -7.47
C LEU A 268 6.14 -0.19 -8.54
N THR A 269 5.91 -0.72 -9.74
CA THR A 269 5.45 0.05 -10.90
C THR A 269 4.32 -0.67 -11.65
N THR A 270 4.64 -1.51 -12.62
CA THR A 270 3.68 -2.15 -13.52
C THR A 270 2.71 -3.09 -12.81
N SER A 271 3.17 -3.85 -11.81
CA SER A 271 2.30 -4.77 -11.05
C SER A 271 1.26 -4.01 -10.23
N VAL A 272 1.68 -2.92 -9.57
CA VAL A 272 0.78 -2.04 -8.79
C VAL A 272 -0.20 -1.34 -9.72
N ALA A 273 0.30 -0.74 -10.82
CA ALA A 273 -0.55 -0.04 -11.78
C ALA A 273 -1.62 -0.97 -12.39
N ALA A 274 -1.24 -2.20 -12.74
CA ALA A 274 -2.16 -3.20 -13.27
C ALA A 274 -3.22 -3.62 -12.24
N PHE A 275 -2.81 -3.88 -10.98
CA PHE A 275 -3.73 -4.26 -9.91
C PHE A 275 -4.75 -3.14 -9.61
N LEU A 276 -4.28 -1.91 -9.55
CA LEU A 276 -5.11 -0.74 -9.26
C LEU A 276 -5.76 -0.12 -10.52
N SER A 277 -5.57 -0.72 -11.69
CA SER A 277 -6.09 -0.21 -12.97
C SER A 277 -5.77 1.29 -13.17
N LEU A 278 -4.52 1.67 -12.90
CA LEU A 278 -4.06 3.05 -13.04
C LEU A 278 -3.59 3.29 -14.47
N ASP A 279 -4.50 3.75 -15.32
CA ASP A 279 -4.17 4.10 -16.69
C ASP A 279 -3.12 5.21 -16.74
N GLY A 280 -2.17 5.07 -17.65
CA GLY A 280 -1.07 6.02 -17.82
C GLY A 280 0.03 5.95 -16.75
N LYS A 281 0.07 4.92 -15.91
CA LYS A 281 1.06 4.74 -14.83
C LYS A 281 1.86 3.45 -14.98
N GLY A 282 3.00 3.40 -14.31
CA GLY A 282 3.82 2.19 -14.15
C GLY A 282 4.74 1.86 -15.33
N GLU A 283 4.63 2.54 -16.46
CA GLU A 283 5.44 2.31 -17.66
C GLU A 283 5.86 3.61 -18.31
N ILE A 284 7.06 3.64 -18.88
CA ILE A 284 7.52 4.73 -19.74
C ILE A 284 7.00 4.45 -21.16
N ARG A 285 5.90 5.12 -21.52
CA ARG A 285 5.23 4.98 -22.82
C ARG A 285 4.70 6.35 -23.29
N PRO A 286 4.76 6.68 -24.58
CA PRO A 286 4.10 7.87 -25.11
C PRO A 286 2.60 7.89 -24.74
N GLY A 287 2.15 9.02 -24.20
CA GLY A 287 0.76 9.20 -23.74
C GLY A 287 0.55 8.91 -22.24
N ASN A 288 1.51 8.27 -21.58
CA ASN A 288 1.47 8.09 -20.13
C ASN A 288 1.99 9.35 -19.40
N ASP A 289 1.66 9.46 -18.12
CA ASP A 289 2.22 10.49 -17.25
C ASP A 289 3.75 10.33 -17.18
N ALA A 290 4.47 11.45 -17.28
CA ALA A 290 5.91 11.46 -17.14
C ALA A 290 6.32 11.39 -15.65
N ASP A 291 6.08 10.24 -15.05
CA ASP A 291 6.53 9.86 -13.71
C ASP A 291 7.85 9.09 -13.85
N LEU A 292 8.96 9.80 -13.66
CA LEU A 292 10.29 9.29 -14.01
C LEU A 292 11.26 9.46 -12.83
N LEU A 293 12.07 8.44 -12.61
CA LEU A 293 13.21 8.49 -11.70
C LEU A 293 14.51 8.37 -12.48
N VAL A 294 15.47 9.23 -12.16
CA VAL A 294 16.84 9.12 -12.64
C VAL A 294 17.69 8.58 -11.50
N PHE A 295 18.35 7.47 -11.76
CA PHE A 295 19.25 6.83 -10.81
C PHE A 295 20.70 7.05 -11.20
N SER A 296 21.58 7.17 -10.20
CA SER A 296 23.02 6.99 -10.38
C SER A 296 23.36 5.51 -10.66
N ALA A 297 24.62 5.24 -11.02
CA ALA A 297 25.07 3.87 -11.31
C ALA A 297 24.94 2.91 -10.11
N ASP A 298 24.98 3.43 -8.90
CA ASP A 298 24.79 2.70 -7.63
C ASP A 298 23.32 2.75 -7.11
N LEU A 299 22.39 3.05 -8.02
CA LEU A 299 20.95 3.08 -7.76
C LEU A 299 20.51 4.06 -6.65
N ARG A 300 21.20 5.20 -6.50
CA ARG A 300 20.69 6.31 -5.70
C ARG A 300 19.77 7.19 -6.55
N ILE A 301 18.71 7.72 -5.96
CA ILE A 301 17.80 8.65 -6.63
C ILE A 301 18.51 9.99 -6.82
N GLU A 302 18.72 10.41 -8.05
CA GLU A 302 19.27 11.73 -8.40
C GLU A 302 18.15 12.73 -8.72
N GLN A 303 17.18 12.29 -9.54
CA GLN A 303 16.06 13.15 -9.92
C GLN A 303 14.73 12.37 -9.89
N VAL A 304 13.67 13.08 -9.55
CA VAL A 304 12.30 12.57 -9.60
C VAL A 304 11.44 13.57 -10.37
N TYR A 305 10.71 13.06 -11.33
CA TYR A 305 9.69 13.80 -12.06
C TYR A 305 8.32 13.20 -11.78
N ALA A 306 7.35 14.02 -11.43
CA ALA A 306 5.96 13.63 -11.30
C ALA A 306 5.11 14.44 -12.30
N ARG A 307 4.40 13.75 -13.17
CA ARG A 307 3.60 14.35 -14.25
C ARG A 307 4.40 15.37 -15.07
N GLY A 308 5.67 15.08 -15.33
CA GLY A 308 6.60 15.94 -16.10
C GLY A 308 7.23 17.09 -15.31
N LYS A 309 6.82 17.35 -14.07
CA LYS A 309 7.42 18.37 -13.21
C LYS A 309 8.53 17.74 -12.37
N ARG A 310 9.74 18.35 -12.41
CA ARG A 310 10.85 17.90 -11.57
C ARG A 310 10.57 18.24 -10.10
N MET A 311 10.43 17.20 -9.27
CA MET A 311 10.14 17.29 -7.84
C MET A 311 11.41 17.22 -7.00
N VAL A 312 12.41 16.46 -7.47
CA VAL A 312 13.67 16.22 -6.76
C VAL A 312 14.83 16.47 -7.74
N ASN A 313 15.90 17.08 -7.26
CA ASN A 313 17.16 17.25 -7.96
C ASN A 313 18.32 17.00 -7.00
N GLU A 314 19.31 16.22 -7.43
CA GLU A 314 20.46 15.81 -6.61
C GLU A 314 20.03 15.17 -5.26
N GLY A 315 18.97 14.36 -5.30
CA GLY A 315 18.40 13.68 -4.14
C GLY A 315 17.64 14.56 -3.14
N LYS A 316 17.43 15.86 -3.46
CA LYS A 316 16.75 16.81 -2.59
C LYS A 316 15.50 17.37 -3.25
N ALA A 317 14.42 17.52 -2.46
CA ALA A 317 13.19 18.12 -2.94
C ALA A 317 13.38 19.56 -3.39
N CYS A 318 13.04 19.84 -4.65
CA CYS A 318 12.99 21.19 -5.22
C CYS A 318 11.55 21.72 -5.34
N VAL A 319 10.56 20.86 -5.06
CA VAL A 319 9.17 21.23 -4.85
C VAL A 319 8.77 20.74 -3.47
N LYS A 320 8.24 21.65 -2.66
CA LYS A 320 7.82 21.38 -1.29
C LYS A 320 6.32 21.63 -1.15
N GLY A 321 5.70 20.96 -0.19
CA GLY A 321 4.32 21.24 0.19
C GLY A 321 4.19 22.63 0.85
N THR A 322 2.98 23.15 0.90
CA THR A 322 2.67 24.54 1.30
C THR A 322 3.27 24.94 2.65
N PHE A 323 3.34 24.02 3.60
CA PHE A 323 3.82 24.32 4.97
C PHE A 323 5.17 23.67 5.30
N GLU A 324 5.86 23.15 4.29
CA GLU A 324 7.21 22.64 4.49
C GLU A 324 8.22 23.78 4.55
N PRO A 325 9.23 23.73 5.44
CA PRO A 325 10.24 24.78 5.53
C PRO A 325 10.99 24.94 4.21
N ALA A 326 11.38 26.18 3.90
CA ALA A 326 12.07 26.57 2.65
C ALA A 326 13.43 25.86 2.51
#